data_7d68a2e87c47b5663cc9d8e571d93c6b
#
_entry.id   7d68a2e87c47b5663cc9d8e571d93c6b
#
_cell.length_a   1.000
_cell.length_b   1.000
_cell.length_c   1.000
_cell.angle_alpha   90.00
_cell.angle_beta   90.00
_cell.angle_gamma   90.00
#
_symmetry.space_group_name_H-M   'P 1'
#
loop_
_entity.id
_entity.type
_entity.pdbx_description
1 polymer ?
#
loop_
_entity_poly.entity_id
_entity_poly.type
_entity_poly.pdbx_seq_one_letter_code
_entity_poly.pdbx_strand_id
1 'polypeptide(L)'
;MIYLREEPPLIELGSGAVALDNDWLAHCLEEAAFAAGYPEWPAADVARTVSAFLHAKRTPKPFSFEGFTTAVHVVLKDIGYQEVAAQFLRDGLEVRYSLLEIVEELPTGFELGLFKASAELCNRLLSSGFVTRISLDNLRPAVKKVLAKAHWCPSCEILAGELVSFLRETLLRTANTRRLTFSIR
;
A
#
# COMPACT_ATOMS: atom_id res chain seq x y z
N MET A 1 -9.78 -3.44 -35.73
CA MET A 1 -9.05 -2.62 -34.75
C MET A 1 -8.62 -3.56 -33.63
N ILE A 2 -7.31 -3.83 -33.49
CA ILE A 2 -6.79 -4.74 -32.46
C ILE A 2 -6.52 -3.83 -31.26
N TYR A 3 -7.34 -3.94 -30.22
CA TYR A 3 -7.04 -3.34 -28.92
C TYR A 3 -5.95 -4.22 -28.26
N LEU A 4 -4.69 -3.81 -28.36
CA LEU A 4 -3.67 -4.31 -27.48
C LEU A 4 -4.03 -3.79 -26.07
N ARG A 5 -4.49 -4.69 -25.22
CA ARG A 5 -4.61 -4.39 -23.77
C ARG A 5 -3.17 -4.20 -23.30
N GLU A 6 -2.76 -2.96 -23.15
CA GLU A 6 -1.46 -2.65 -22.54
C GLU A 6 -1.54 -3.10 -21.08
N GLU A 7 -0.65 -4.02 -20.72
CA GLU A 7 -0.53 -4.45 -19.33
C GLU A 7 -0.09 -3.25 -18.48
N PRO A 8 -0.71 -3.02 -17.30
CA PRO A 8 -0.35 -1.88 -16.47
C PRO A 8 1.13 -1.96 -16.07
N PRO A 9 1.82 -0.80 -15.92
CA PRO A 9 3.20 -0.80 -15.44
C PRO A 9 3.29 -1.47 -14.08
N LEU A 10 4.35 -2.26 -13.86
CA LEU A 10 4.60 -2.92 -12.58
C LEU A 10 5.51 -2.03 -11.72
N ILE A 11 5.12 -1.86 -10.45
CA ILE A 11 5.88 -1.12 -9.45
C ILE A 11 6.38 -2.12 -8.40
N GLU A 12 7.67 -2.08 -8.11
CA GLU A 12 8.27 -2.89 -7.07
C GLU A 12 7.99 -2.27 -5.69
N LEU A 13 7.30 -3.03 -4.82
CA LEU A 13 7.03 -2.68 -3.44
C LEU A 13 7.59 -3.78 -2.53
N GLY A 14 8.73 -3.50 -1.92
CA GLY A 14 9.42 -4.47 -1.09
C GLY A 14 9.90 -5.68 -1.90
N SER A 15 9.40 -6.88 -1.60
CA SER A 15 9.77 -8.12 -2.30
C SER A 15 8.81 -8.52 -3.43
N GLY A 16 7.80 -7.71 -3.72
CA GLY A 16 6.79 -7.99 -4.74
C GLY A 16 6.63 -6.86 -5.75
N ALA A 17 6.08 -7.19 -6.92
CA ALA A 17 5.68 -6.21 -7.92
C ALA A 17 4.15 -6.12 -7.97
N VAL A 18 3.63 -4.90 -7.97
CA VAL A 18 2.20 -4.60 -8.02
C VAL A 18 1.90 -3.83 -9.30
N ALA A 19 0.82 -4.18 -9.97
CA ALA A 19 0.35 -3.43 -11.13
C ALA A 19 -0.12 -2.03 -10.70
N LEU A 20 0.28 -1.01 -11.45
CA LEU A 20 -0.15 0.36 -11.21
C LEU A 20 -1.66 0.47 -11.47
N ASP A 21 -2.39 0.84 -10.44
CA ASP A 21 -3.80 1.20 -10.55
C ASP A 21 -3.93 2.69 -10.89
N ASN A 22 -4.54 2.98 -12.05
CA ASN A 22 -4.73 4.35 -12.49
C ASN A 22 -5.72 5.13 -11.60
N ASP A 23 -6.70 4.47 -11.02
CA ASP A 23 -7.67 5.11 -10.13
C ASP A 23 -6.99 5.50 -8.81
N TRP A 24 -6.14 4.62 -8.28
CA TRP A 24 -5.30 4.94 -7.13
C TRP A 24 -4.36 6.12 -7.43
N LEU A 25 -3.69 6.11 -8.60
CA LEU A 25 -2.79 7.20 -8.98
C LEU A 25 -3.55 8.51 -9.14
N ALA A 26 -4.73 8.48 -9.79
CA ALA A 26 -5.57 9.66 -9.94
C ALA A 26 -5.98 10.24 -8.58
N HIS A 27 -6.35 9.39 -7.63
CA HIS A 27 -6.70 9.83 -6.27
C HIS A 27 -5.50 10.48 -5.55
N CYS A 28 -4.30 9.88 -5.61
CA CYS A 28 -3.10 10.48 -5.03
C CYS A 28 -2.73 11.83 -5.67
N LEU A 29 -2.94 11.96 -6.97
CA LEU A 29 -2.73 13.19 -7.71
C LEU A 29 -3.77 14.27 -7.37
N GLU A 30 -5.03 13.88 -7.18
CA GLU A 30 -6.11 14.76 -6.74
C GLU A 30 -5.83 15.35 -5.35
N GLU A 31 -5.42 14.51 -4.39
CA GLU A 31 -5.02 14.94 -3.05
C GLU A 31 -3.83 15.92 -3.11
N ALA A 32 -2.82 15.62 -3.93
CA ALA A 32 -1.67 16.50 -4.12
C ALA A 32 -2.05 17.84 -4.76
N ALA A 33 -2.94 17.81 -5.76
CA ALA A 33 -3.44 19.02 -6.42
C ALA A 33 -4.28 19.88 -5.46
N PHE A 34 -5.15 19.25 -4.68
CA PHE A 34 -5.93 19.95 -3.66
C PHE A 34 -5.02 20.63 -2.62
N ALA A 35 -4.00 19.92 -2.13
CA ALA A 35 -3.01 20.46 -1.20
C ALA A 35 -2.16 21.60 -1.81
N ALA A 36 -1.99 21.61 -3.14
CA ALA A 36 -1.31 22.65 -3.89
C ALA A 36 -2.21 23.84 -4.26
N GLY A 37 -3.52 23.77 -3.92
CA GLY A 37 -4.49 24.83 -4.22
C GLY A 37 -5.21 24.72 -5.56
N TYR A 38 -5.24 23.53 -6.16
CA TYR A 38 -5.93 23.23 -7.43
C TYR A 38 -7.12 22.27 -7.20
N PRO A 39 -8.27 22.74 -6.67
CA PRO A 39 -9.38 21.85 -6.28
C PRO A 39 -10.11 21.16 -7.46
N GLU A 40 -10.04 21.72 -8.66
CA GLU A 40 -10.67 21.19 -9.89
C GLU A 40 -9.61 20.83 -10.94
N TRP A 41 -8.74 19.88 -10.58
CA TRP A 41 -7.62 19.49 -11.43
C TRP A 41 -7.90 18.16 -12.16
N PRO A 42 -7.48 18.00 -13.44
CA PRO A 42 -7.78 16.81 -14.23
C PRO A 42 -6.89 15.62 -13.84
N ALA A 43 -6.97 15.17 -12.59
CA ALA A 43 -6.13 14.12 -12.02
C ALA A 43 -6.16 12.82 -12.83
N ALA A 44 -7.35 12.41 -13.31
CA ALA A 44 -7.49 11.19 -14.10
C ALA A 44 -6.77 11.26 -15.47
N ASP A 45 -6.76 12.43 -16.13
CA ASP A 45 -6.06 12.62 -17.40
C ASP A 45 -4.55 12.61 -17.20
N VAL A 46 -4.09 13.23 -16.12
CA VAL A 46 -2.67 13.23 -15.75
C VAL A 46 -2.21 11.82 -15.32
N ALA A 47 -3.02 11.07 -14.58
CA ALA A 47 -2.72 9.68 -14.25
C ALA A 47 -2.52 8.83 -15.51
N ARG A 48 -3.39 8.97 -16.51
CA ARG A 48 -3.24 8.32 -17.83
C ARG A 48 -1.96 8.74 -18.55
N THR A 49 -1.61 10.02 -18.48
CA THR A 49 -0.38 10.55 -19.08
C THR A 49 0.86 9.96 -18.42
N VAL A 50 0.88 9.86 -17.08
CA VAL A 50 1.95 9.21 -16.34
C VAL A 50 2.08 7.74 -16.72
N SER A 51 0.96 7.02 -16.77
CA SER A 51 0.95 5.60 -17.19
C SER A 51 1.51 5.43 -18.60
N ALA A 52 1.08 6.26 -19.55
CA ALA A 52 1.62 6.25 -20.92
C ALA A 52 3.12 6.55 -20.96
N PHE A 53 3.60 7.49 -20.16
CA PHE A 53 5.02 7.82 -20.06
C PHE A 53 5.84 6.64 -19.50
N LEU A 54 5.34 5.94 -18.47
CA LEU A 54 5.97 4.76 -17.92
C LEU A 54 6.01 3.61 -18.95
N HIS A 55 4.92 3.40 -19.69
CA HIS A 55 4.88 2.43 -20.77
C HIS A 55 5.89 2.74 -21.89
N ALA A 56 6.03 4.00 -22.26
CA ALA A 56 6.97 4.43 -23.30
C ALA A 56 8.44 4.15 -22.89
N LYS A 57 8.74 4.22 -21.58
CA LYS A 57 10.08 3.92 -21.04
C LYS A 57 10.43 2.44 -21.01
N ARG A 58 9.52 1.53 -21.36
CA ARG A 58 9.65 0.06 -21.42
C ARG A 58 10.95 -0.47 -20.82
N THR A 59 10.98 -0.65 -19.51
CA THR A 59 12.04 -1.41 -18.85
C THR A 59 11.56 -2.85 -18.69
N PRO A 60 12.43 -3.87 -18.92
CA PRO A 60 12.06 -5.27 -18.72
C PRO A 60 11.86 -5.64 -17.23
N LYS A 61 12.08 -4.71 -16.33
CA LYS A 61 11.95 -4.87 -14.87
C LYS A 61 10.87 -3.93 -14.33
N PRO A 62 10.20 -4.32 -13.23
CA PRO A 62 9.32 -3.41 -12.51
C PRO A 62 10.05 -2.11 -12.14
N PHE A 63 9.33 -1.00 -12.14
CA PHE A 63 9.88 0.26 -11.65
C PHE A 63 10.06 0.17 -10.13
N SER A 64 11.20 0.59 -9.62
CA SER A 64 11.28 0.85 -8.18
C SER A 64 10.29 1.95 -7.81
N PHE A 65 9.81 1.94 -6.57
CA PHE A 65 8.87 2.99 -6.11
C PHE A 65 9.49 4.40 -6.25
N GLU A 66 10.80 4.54 -5.99
CA GLU A 66 11.52 5.79 -6.21
C GLU A 66 11.57 6.18 -7.70
N GLY A 67 11.81 5.22 -8.59
CA GLY A 67 11.77 5.45 -10.05
C GLY A 67 10.38 5.88 -10.52
N PHE A 68 9.32 5.29 -9.95
CA PHE A 68 7.94 5.67 -10.20
C PHE A 68 7.65 7.10 -9.73
N THR A 69 7.96 7.44 -8.48
CA THR A 69 7.73 8.81 -7.95
C THR A 69 8.52 9.85 -8.73
N THR A 70 9.76 9.54 -9.10
CA THR A 70 10.59 10.40 -9.97
C THR A 70 9.92 10.61 -11.32
N ALA A 71 9.37 9.56 -11.93
CA ALA A 71 8.68 9.68 -13.22
C ALA A 71 7.42 10.56 -13.12
N VAL A 72 6.62 10.40 -12.05
CA VAL A 72 5.47 11.29 -11.78
C VAL A 72 5.90 12.74 -11.64
N HIS A 73 6.96 13.00 -10.86
CA HIS A 73 7.50 14.34 -10.69
C HIS A 73 7.99 14.97 -12.02
N VAL A 74 8.63 14.18 -12.88
CA VAL A 74 9.06 14.65 -14.20
C VAL A 74 7.86 15.05 -15.03
N VAL A 75 6.85 14.19 -15.15
CA VAL A 75 5.63 14.48 -15.91
C VAL A 75 4.93 15.73 -15.39
N LEU A 76 4.73 15.84 -14.07
CA LEU A 76 4.09 17.00 -13.45
C LEU A 76 4.85 18.30 -13.71
N LYS A 77 6.17 18.28 -13.65
CA LYS A 77 7.00 19.44 -13.97
C LYS A 77 6.94 19.82 -15.44
N ASP A 78 6.97 18.84 -16.33
CA ASP A 78 6.93 19.05 -17.78
C ASP A 78 5.60 19.66 -18.23
N ILE A 79 4.49 19.32 -17.56
CA ILE A 79 3.17 19.94 -17.82
C ILE A 79 2.92 21.23 -17.01
N GLY A 80 3.92 21.71 -16.24
CA GLY A 80 3.89 23.01 -15.56
C GLY A 80 3.30 23.00 -14.14
N TYR A 81 3.09 21.83 -13.51
CA TYR A 81 2.51 21.71 -12.16
C TYR A 81 3.56 21.35 -11.10
N GLN A 82 4.55 22.22 -10.90
CA GLN A 82 5.63 22.02 -9.95
C GLN A 82 5.14 21.96 -8.49
N GLU A 83 4.10 22.73 -8.16
CA GLU A 83 3.50 22.77 -6.84
C GLU A 83 2.80 21.44 -6.51
N VAL A 84 2.10 20.85 -7.47
CA VAL A 84 1.47 19.53 -7.33
C VAL A 84 2.56 18.45 -7.17
N ALA A 85 3.63 18.51 -7.96
CA ALA A 85 4.76 17.60 -7.81
C ALA A 85 5.36 17.65 -6.41
N ALA A 86 5.48 18.83 -5.80
CA ALA A 86 6.03 18.99 -4.45
C ALA A 86 5.11 18.40 -3.35
N GLN A 87 3.81 18.26 -3.61
CA GLN A 87 2.85 17.66 -2.68
C GLN A 87 2.62 16.17 -2.93
N PHE A 88 2.97 15.66 -4.13
CA PHE A 88 2.72 14.26 -4.48
C PHE A 88 3.45 13.30 -3.53
N LEU A 89 2.69 12.49 -2.82
CA LEU A 89 3.16 11.54 -1.79
C LEU A 89 4.08 12.15 -0.73
N ARG A 90 3.94 13.45 -0.45
CA ARG A 90 4.73 14.16 0.57
C ARG A 90 4.63 13.50 1.95
N ASP A 91 3.43 13.04 2.30
CA ASP A 91 3.17 12.38 3.59
C ASP A 91 3.41 10.87 3.55
N GLY A 92 3.97 10.36 2.44
CA GLY A 92 4.25 8.95 2.22
C GLY A 92 3.02 8.16 1.79
N LEU A 93 3.21 6.83 1.71
CA LEU A 93 2.19 5.91 1.22
C LEU A 93 1.37 5.33 2.37
N GLU A 94 0.04 5.37 2.25
CA GLU A 94 -0.87 4.58 3.08
C GLU A 94 -1.13 3.22 2.40
N VAL A 95 -0.93 2.13 3.15
CA VAL A 95 -1.27 0.78 2.69
C VAL A 95 -2.34 0.20 3.59
N ARG A 96 -3.41 -0.32 2.98
CA ARG A 96 -4.47 -1.07 3.65
C ARG A 96 -4.39 -2.54 3.24
N TYR A 97 -4.47 -3.42 4.19
CA TYR A 97 -4.41 -4.85 3.96
C TYR A 97 -5.41 -5.60 4.85
N SER A 98 -6.06 -6.61 4.29
CA SER A 98 -7.01 -7.43 5.04
C SER A 98 -6.29 -8.59 5.72
N LEU A 99 -6.36 -8.68 7.05
CA LEU A 99 -5.87 -9.83 7.80
C LEU A 99 -6.58 -11.13 7.40
N LEU A 100 -7.80 -11.02 6.87
CA LEU A 100 -8.55 -12.19 6.40
C LEU A 100 -7.90 -12.85 5.18
N GLU A 101 -7.29 -12.06 4.28
CA GLU A 101 -6.54 -12.58 3.13
C GLU A 101 -5.33 -13.40 3.57
N ILE A 102 -4.62 -12.93 4.61
CA ILE A 102 -3.50 -13.69 5.20
C ILE A 102 -3.98 -15.05 5.70
N VAL A 103 -5.12 -15.08 6.41
CA VAL A 103 -5.66 -16.31 6.99
C VAL A 103 -6.17 -17.28 5.92
N GLU A 104 -6.59 -16.78 4.76
CA GLU A 104 -7.05 -17.64 3.65
C GLU A 104 -5.95 -18.54 3.09
N GLU A 105 -4.71 -18.10 3.19
CA GLU A 105 -3.54 -18.84 2.77
C GLU A 105 -2.97 -19.77 3.87
N LEU A 106 -3.49 -19.69 5.11
CA LEU A 106 -2.98 -20.45 6.25
C LEU A 106 -3.84 -21.69 6.55
N PRO A 107 -3.22 -22.78 7.04
CA PRO A 107 -3.97 -23.92 7.59
C PRO A 107 -4.83 -23.49 8.78
N THR A 108 -6.05 -24.03 8.87
CA THR A 108 -6.95 -23.78 10.01
C THR A 108 -6.31 -24.19 11.33
N GLY A 109 -6.43 -23.38 12.36
CA GLY A 109 -5.86 -23.62 13.68
C GLY A 109 -4.37 -23.27 13.80
N PHE A 110 -3.77 -22.68 12.78
CA PHE A 110 -2.37 -22.28 12.81
C PHE A 110 -2.19 -20.83 13.28
N GLU A 111 -2.44 -20.58 14.56
CA GLU A 111 -2.36 -19.24 15.18
C GLU A 111 -1.00 -18.57 14.96
N LEU A 112 0.09 -19.28 15.20
CA LEU A 112 1.46 -18.76 15.00
C LEU A 112 1.73 -18.35 13.55
N GLY A 113 1.07 -18.99 12.60
CA GLY A 113 1.14 -18.62 11.17
C GLY A 113 0.60 -17.22 10.93
N LEU A 114 -0.50 -16.83 11.58
CA LEU A 114 -1.06 -15.48 11.49
C LEU A 114 -0.07 -14.43 12.00
N PHE A 115 0.55 -14.66 13.16
CA PHE A 115 1.57 -13.74 13.70
C PHE A 115 2.74 -13.57 12.74
N LYS A 116 3.30 -14.70 12.28
CA LYS A 116 4.46 -14.70 11.38
C LYS A 116 4.14 -14.00 10.07
N ALA A 117 3.07 -14.38 9.38
CA ALA A 117 2.71 -13.83 8.08
C ALA A 117 2.37 -12.33 8.16
N SER A 118 1.66 -11.90 9.23
CA SER A 118 1.37 -10.49 9.46
C SER A 118 2.63 -9.66 9.74
N ALA A 119 3.58 -10.19 10.50
CA ALA A 119 4.87 -9.54 10.76
C ALA A 119 5.72 -9.45 9.50
N GLU A 120 5.78 -10.51 8.70
CA GLU A 120 6.49 -10.54 7.42
C GLU A 120 5.91 -9.52 6.43
N LEU A 121 4.57 -9.41 6.35
CA LEU A 121 3.90 -8.39 5.56
C LEU A 121 4.32 -6.98 6.02
N CYS A 122 4.20 -6.68 7.31
CA CYS A 122 4.58 -5.38 7.86
C CYS A 122 6.05 -5.05 7.58
N ASN A 123 6.95 -6.01 7.77
CA ASN A 123 8.38 -5.81 7.51
C ASN A 123 8.66 -5.55 6.02
N ARG A 124 7.98 -6.27 5.10
CA ARG A 124 8.09 -6.02 3.66
C ARG A 124 7.63 -4.62 3.28
N LEU A 125 6.48 -4.17 3.80
CA LEU A 125 5.95 -2.85 3.54
C LEU A 125 6.89 -1.75 4.05
N LEU A 126 7.44 -1.91 5.25
CA LEU A 126 8.37 -0.95 5.84
C LEU A 126 9.74 -0.94 5.16
N SER A 127 10.19 -2.06 4.61
CA SER A 127 11.48 -2.14 3.91
C SER A 127 11.53 -1.26 2.66
N SER A 128 10.38 -0.96 2.05
CA SER A 128 10.27 -0.05 0.90
C SER A 128 10.71 1.38 1.24
N GLY A 129 10.62 1.77 2.52
CA GLY A 129 11.00 3.09 3.00
C GLY A 129 9.97 4.21 2.76
N PHE A 130 8.92 3.97 1.99
CA PHE A 130 7.93 4.97 1.58
C PHE A 130 6.60 4.83 2.31
N VAL A 131 6.33 3.67 2.91
CA VAL A 131 5.10 3.44 3.66
C VAL A 131 5.18 4.16 5.01
N THR A 132 4.26 5.09 5.23
CA THR A 132 4.15 5.87 6.46
C THR A 132 2.88 5.55 7.25
N ARG A 133 1.91 4.89 6.59
CA ARG A 133 0.68 4.46 7.24
C ARG A 133 0.32 3.04 6.84
N ILE A 134 0.08 2.18 7.82
CA ILE A 134 -0.38 0.79 7.62
C ILE A 134 -1.70 0.61 8.36
N SER A 135 -2.74 0.22 7.63
CA SER A 135 -4.04 -0.17 8.17
C SER A 135 -4.26 -1.65 7.91
N LEU A 136 -4.39 -2.44 8.98
CA LEU A 136 -4.77 -3.84 8.92
C LEU A 136 -6.25 -3.97 9.29
N ASP A 137 -7.06 -4.37 8.32
CA ASP A 137 -8.50 -4.48 8.48
C ASP A 137 -8.92 -5.95 8.70
N ASN A 138 -10.18 -6.16 9.10
CA ASN A 138 -10.78 -7.50 9.27
C ASN A 138 -10.13 -8.36 10.37
N LEU A 139 -9.66 -7.74 11.47
CA LEU A 139 -9.09 -8.46 12.61
C LEU A 139 -10.06 -9.51 13.19
N ARG A 140 -11.31 -9.12 13.44
CA ARG A 140 -12.32 -10.03 14.03
C ARG A 140 -12.65 -11.24 13.14
N PRO A 141 -12.94 -11.07 11.85
CA PRO A 141 -13.12 -12.21 10.93
C PRO A 141 -11.90 -13.11 10.85
N ALA A 142 -10.70 -12.54 10.77
CA ALA A 142 -9.44 -13.28 10.68
C ALA A 142 -9.22 -14.16 11.94
N VAL A 143 -9.34 -13.59 13.13
CA VAL A 143 -9.19 -14.31 14.41
C VAL A 143 -10.21 -15.44 14.54
N LYS A 144 -11.49 -15.18 14.21
CA LYS A 144 -12.52 -16.23 14.25
C LYS A 144 -12.20 -17.37 13.29
N LYS A 145 -11.70 -17.05 12.11
CA LYS A 145 -11.35 -18.06 11.09
C LYS A 145 -10.17 -18.93 11.55
N VAL A 146 -9.13 -18.32 12.09
CA VAL A 146 -7.96 -19.05 12.64
C VAL A 146 -8.37 -20.00 13.76
N LEU A 147 -9.20 -19.53 14.71
CA LEU A 147 -9.67 -20.33 15.84
C LEU A 147 -10.84 -21.29 15.48
N ALA A 148 -11.29 -21.32 14.22
CA ALA A 148 -12.46 -22.07 13.78
C ALA A 148 -13.71 -21.80 14.64
N LYS A 149 -13.98 -20.52 14.99
CA LYS A 149 -15.10 -20.10 15.83
C LYS A 149 -16.18 -19.42 14.99
N ALA A 150 -17.42 -19.85 15.16
CA ALA A 150 -18.57 -19.18 14.53
C ALA A 150 -18.88 -17.83 15.18
N HIS A 151 -18.72 -17.73 16.51
CA HIS A 151 -19.01 -16.53 17.29
C HIS A 151 -17.75 -16.02 18.00
N TRP A 152 -17.76 -14.72 18.28
CA TRP A 152 -16.71 -14.09 19.08
C TRP A 152 -16.77 -14.61 20.52
N CYS A 153 -15.64 -15.01 21.07
CA CYS A 153 -15.54 -15.62 22.39
C CYS A 153 -14.26 -15.14 23.13
N PRO A 154 -14.09 -15.46 24.41
CA PRO A 154 -12.92 -15.00 25.17
C PRO A 154 -11.58 -15.39 24.56
N SER A 155 -11.45 -16.57 23.95
CA SER A 155 -10.23 -16.96 23.26
C SER A 155 -9.97 -16.09 22.02
N CYS A 156 -11.02 -15.61 21.33
CA CYS A 156 -10.85 -14.66 20.24
C CYS A 156 -10.33 -13.31 20.74
N GLU A 157 -10.82 -12.85 21.89
CA GLU A 157 -10.38 -11.59 22.51
C GLU A 157 -8.89 -11.65 22.89
N ILE A 158 -8.49 -12.77 23.52
CA ILE A 158 -7.08 -13.01 23.89
C ILE A 158 -6.19 -12.98 22.66
N LEU A 159 -6.48 -13.80 21.67
CA LEU A 159 -5.66 -13.88 20.43
C LEU A 159 -5.59 -12.55 19.70
N ALA A 160 -6.71 -11.81 19.60
CA ALA A 160 -6.72 -10.47 19.00
C ALA A 160 -5.82 -9.50 19.77
N GLY A 161 -5.89 -9.48 21.10
CA GLY A 161 -5.05 -8.64 21.96
C GLY A 161 -3.56 -8.97 21.81
N GLU A 162 -3.21 -10.26 21.79
CA GLU A 162 -1.85 -10.73 21.58
C GLU A 162 -1.31 -10.34 20.21
N LEU A 163 -2.10 -10.53 19.15
CA LEU A 163 -1.72 -10.14 17.78
C LEU A 163 -1.48 -8.63 17.66
N VAL A 164 -2.39 -7.81 18.22
CA VAL A 164 -2.23 -6.34 18.21
C VAL A 164 -0.95 -5.92 18.95
N SER A 165 -0.70 -6.51 20.12
CA SER A 165 0.49 -6.22 20.93
C SER A 165 1.77 -6.62 20.22
N PHE A 166 1.80 -7.81 19.64
CA PHE A 166 2.93 -8.34 18.87
C PHE A 166 3.25 -7.48 17.65
N LEU A 167 2.23 -7.11 16.87
CA LEU A 167 2.44 -6.28 15.68
C LEU A 167 2.90 -4.87 16.04
N ARG A 168 2.37 -4.29 17.11
CA ARG A 168 2.86 -3.01 17.64
C ARG A 168 4.35 -3.07 17.98
N GLU A 169 4.76 -4.09 18.71
CA GLU A 169 6.16 -4.26 19.09
C GLU A 169 7.06 -4.49 17.88
N THR A 170 6.63 -5.30 16.91
CA THR A 170 7.35 -5.55 15.66
C THR A 170 7.53 -4.26 14.87
N LEU A 171 6.47 -3.48 14.71
CA LEU A 171 6.51 -2.21 13.99
C LEU A 171 7.39 -1.17 14.67
N LEU A 172 7.32 -1.05 16.00
CA LEU A 172 8.17 -0.14 16.77
C LEU A 172 9.66 -0.47 16.61
N ARG A 173 10.00 -1.76 16.59
CA ARG A 173 11.39 -2.20 16.35
C ARG A 173 11.87 -1.89 14.94
N THR A 174 11.00 -2.05 13.94
CA THR A 174 11.37 -1.88 12.52
C THR A 174 11.33 -0.42 12.08
N ALA A 175 10.43 0.40 12.62
CA ALA A 175 10.25 1.80 12.22
C ALA A 175 11.43 2.73 12.57
N ASN A 176 12.27 2.36 13.53
CA ASN A 176 13.57 2.89 13.96
C ASN A 176 13.81 4.40 13.69
N THR A 177 12.86 5.32 14.00
CA THR A 177 12.92 6.78 13.82
C THR A 177 11.94 7.39 12.80
N ARG A 178 11.24 6.61 11.98
CA ARG A 178 10.26 7.15 11.03
C ARG A 178 8.92 7.37 11.71
N ARG A 179 8.22 8.45 11.30
CA ARG A 179 6.82 8.63 11.70
C ARG A 179 5.97 7.58 10.99
N LEU A 180 5.58 6.54 11.72
CA LEU A 180 4.69 5.49 11.25
C LEU A 180 3.36 5.59 11.99
N THR A 181 2.27 5.65 11.25
CA THR A 181 0.92 5.50 11.78
C THR A 181 0.45 4.07 11.54
N PHE A 182 -0.03 3.41 12.58
CA PHE A 182 -0.50 2.05 12.50
C PHE A 182 -1.89 1.91 13.10
N SER A 183 -2.81 1.28 12.36
CA SER A 183 -4.15 0.95 12.83
C SER A 183 -4.49 -0.51 12.54
N ILE A 184 -5.22 -1.14 13.47
CA ILE A 184 -5.80 -2.48 13.31
C ILE A 184 -7.28 -2.38 13.66
N ARG A 185 -8.16 -2.87 12.78
CA ARG A 185 -9.62 -2.80 12.93
C ARG A 185 -10.28 -4.15 12.72
#